data_bae6ef3f52bfa73053a3ad44234cb340
#
_entry.id   bae6ef3f52bfa73053a3ad44234cb340
#
_cell.length_a   1.000
_cell.length_b   1.000
_cell.length_c   1.000
_cell.angle_alpha   90.00
_cell.angle_beta   90.00
_cell.angle_gamma   90.00
#
_symmetry.space_group_name_H-M   'P 1'
#
loop_
_entity.id
_entity.type
_entity.pdbx_description
1 polymer ?
#
loop_
_entity_poly.entity_id
_entity_poly.type
_entity_poly.pdbx_seq_one_letter_code
_entity_poly.pdbx_strand_id
1 'polypeptide(L)'
;MTVKVGINGFGRIGRLALRAAFDWEELEFVQINDVAGDTATLAHLLEFDSVQGRWNHEVTTEGDEMIINGQRIKTTKERDIDAIDWSGCDVVIEATGVHRKTSFLNKYLEQGVKRVVVSAPVKEEGIANIVVGVNDDIFDPAVHKIVTAASCTTNCIAPVVKVINEKLGIENASFTTIHDLTNTQTILDAPHKDLRRARACGMSLIPTTTGSAKAIIEIFPELENRINGHAVRVPLANASLTDIIFEVKQDTTAEEVNAMLKDASENELKGILGFEERPLVSIDYKGDQRSTIVDALSTMLVGKRMVKIYAWYDNEMGYATRTAELVRTVGLA
;
A
#
# COMPACT_ATOMS: atom_id res chain seq x y z
N MET A 1 -19.54 -16.76 -4.01
CA MET A 1 -19.16 -16.43 -5.42
C MET A 1 -17.69 -16.08 -5.37
N THR A 2 -16.85 -16.72 -6.15
CA THR A 2 -15.41 -16.49 -6.16
C THR A 2 -15.09 -15.45 -7.22
N VAL A 3 -14.29 -14.45 -6.86
CA VAL A 3 -13.85 -13.36 -7.75
C VAL A 3 -12.60 -13.79 -8.48
N LYS A 4 -12.62 -13.79 -9.81
CA LYS A 4 -11.47 -14.12 -10.66
C LYS A 4 -10.57 -12.89 -10.79
N VAL A 5 -9.33 -13.03 -10.36
CA VAL A 5 -8.36 -11.93 -10.27
C VAL A 5 -7.25 -12.11 -11.29
N GLY A 6 -7.02 -11.05 -12.07
CA GLY A 6 -5.83 -10.90 -12.90
C GLY A 6 -4.83 -9.93 -12.26
N ILE A 7 -3.54 -10.13 -12.51
CA ILE A 7 -2.48 -9.20 -12.06
C ILE A 7 -1.68 -8.74 -13.27
N ASN A 8 -1.67 -7.44 -13.53
CA ASN A 8 -0.77 -6.82 -14.49
C ASN A 8 0.37 -6.12 -13.76
N GLY A 9 1.60 -6.61 -13.94
CA GLY A 9 2.78 -6.20 -13.18
C GLY A 9 3.03 -7.11 -11.97
N PHE A 10 3.90 -8.09 -12.14
CA PHE A 10 4.26 -9.07 -11.11
C PHE A 10 5.56 -8.71 -10.39
N GLY A 11 5.71 -7.39 -10.11
CA GLY A 11 6.76 -6.83 -9.28
C GLY A 11 6.52 -7.10 -7.79
N ARG A 12 7.14 -6.29 -6.91
CA ARG A 12 7.00 -6.47 -5.45
C ARG A 12 5.53 -6.55 -5.01
N ILE A 13 4.72 -5.54 -5.36
CA ILE A 13 3.33 -5.44 -4.89
C ILE A 13 2.44 -6.52 -5.51
N GLY A 14 2.56 -6.78 -6.82
CA GLY A 14 1.76 -7.84 -7.47
C GLY A 14 2.00 -9.22 -6.85
N ARG A 15 3.28 -9.59 -6.60
CA ARG A 15 3.62 -10.86 -5.94
C ARG A 15 3.13 -10.93 -4.50
N LEU A 16 3.28 -9.84 -3.73
CA LEU A 16 2.88 -9.85 -2.33
C LEU A 16 1.36 -9.77 -2.16
N ALA A 17 0.63 -9.12 -3.05
CA ALA A 17 -0.83 -9.15 -3.06
C ALA A 17 -1.35 -10.58 -3.32
N LEU A 18 -0.71 -11.31 -4.25
CA LEU A 18 -1.02 -12.73 -4.44
C LEU A 18 -0.68 -13.55 -3.19
N ARG A 19 0.53 -13.41 -2.63
CA ARG A 19 0.91 -14.14 -1.40
C ARG A 19 -0.03 -13.86 -0.23
N ALA A 20 -0.47 -12.62 -0.06
CA ALA A 20 -1.34 -12.23 1.05
C ALA A 20 -2.75 -12.82 0.95
N ALA A 21 -3.24 -13.05 -0.26
CA ALA A 21 -4.63 -13.43 -0.48
C ALA A 21 -4.84 -14.76 -1.22
N PHE A 22 -3.79 -15.51 -1.50
CA PHE A 22 -3.90 -16.77 -2.24
C PHE A 22 -4.82 -17.78 -1.57
N ASP A 23 -4.80 -17.85 -0.25
CA ASP A 23 -5.62 -18.78 0.54
C ASP A 23 -7.02 -18.21 0.90
N TRP A 24 -7.41 -17.03 0.37
CA TRP A 24 -8.75 -16.48 0.62
C TRP A 24 -9.77 -17.14 -0.30
N GLU A 25 -10.79 -17.76 0.25
CA GLU A 25 -11.82 -18.50 -0.47
C GLU A 25 -12.62 -17.63 -1.46
N GLU A 26 -12.67 -16.34 -1.24
CA GLU A 26 -13.39 -15.37 -2.08
C GLU A 26 -12.63 -14.99 -3.34
N LEU A 27 -11.32 -15.24 -3.43
CA LEU A 27 -10.46 -14.83 -4.54
C LEU A 27 -9.84 -16.03 -5.26
N GLU A 28 -9.83 -15.98 -6.58
CA GLU A 28 -9.16 -16.95 -7.44
C GLU A 28 -8.24 -16.20 -8.41
N PHE A 29 -6.93 -16.35 -8.25
CA PHE A 29 -5.97 -15.77 -9.20
C PHE A 29 -5.90 -16.63 -10.46
N VAL A 30 -6.22 -16.03 -11.62
CA VAL A 30 -6.35 -16.76 -12.88
C VAL A 30 -5.35 -16.34 -13.94
N GLN A 31 -4.80 -15.12 -13.84
CA GLN A 31 -3.89 -14.58 -14.85
C GLN A 31 -2.86 -13.62 -14.26
N ILE A 32 -1.63 -13.72 -14.75
CA ILE A 32 -0.51 -12.83 -14.41
C ILE A 32 0.13 -12.35 -15.72
N ASN A 33 0.47 -11.06 -15.79
CA ASN A 33 1.30 -10.51 -16.85
C ASN A 33 2.48 -9.76 -16.28
N ASP A 34 3.68 -9.97 -16.82
CA ASP A 34 4.85 -9.13 -16.54
C ASP A 34 5.84 -9.16 -17.71
N VAL A 35 6.29 -8.00 -18.15
CA VAL A 35 7.22 -7.86 -19.28
C VAL A 35 8.68 -8.23 -18.95
N ALA A 36 9.02 -8.28 -17.66
CA ALA A 36 10.41 -8.41 -17.22
C ALA A 36 10.90 -9.86 -17.09
N GLY A 37 9.98 -10.83 -16.99
CA GLY A 37 10.32 -12.24 -16.79
C GLY A 37 9.49 -13.20 -17.63
N ASP A 38 9.98 -14.41 -17.80
CA ASP A 38 9.18 -15.57 -18.22
C ASP A 38 8.52 -16.23 -17.02
N THR A 39 7.65 -17.20 -17.27
CA THR A 39 6.91 -17.93 -16.23
C THR A 39 7.81 -18.51 -15.15
N ALA A 40 8.93 -19.11 -15.53
CA ALA A 40 9.87 -19.73 -14.61
C ALA A 40 10.55 -18.67 -13.70
N THR A 41 10.94 -17.54 -14.26
CA THR A 41 11.51 -16.42 -13.50
C THR A 41 10.48 -15.84 -12.53
N LEU A 42 9.23 -15.66 -12.98
CA LEU A 42 8.16 -15.12 -12.13
C LEU A 42 7.81 -16.09 -10.98
N ALA A 43 7.76 -17.38 -11.25
CA ALA A 43 7.52 -18.44 -10.25
C ALA A 43 8.65 -18.48 -9.22
N HIS A 44 9.91 -18.43 -9.67
CA HIS A 44 11.07 -18.39 -8.78
C HIS A 44 11.01 -17.16 -7.83
N LEU A 45 10.72 -15.98 -8.36
CA LEU A 45 10.62 -14.75 -7.56
C LEU A 45 9.37 -14.70 -6.67
N LEU A 46 8.34 -15.48 -6.98
CA LEU A 46 7.19 -15.67 -6.10
C LEU A 46 7.55 -16.58 -4.92
N GLU A 47 8.24 -17.70 -5.17
CA GLU A 47 8.63 -18.65 -4.11
C GLU A 47 9.73 -18.07 -3.21
N PHE A 48 10.75 -17.42 -3.80
CA PHE A 48 11.92 -16.91 -3.08
C PHE A 48 11.94 -15.39 -3.07
N ASP A 49 11.86 -14.81 -1.89
CA ASP A 49 11.86 -13.37 -1.70
C ASP A 49 12.92 -12.99 -0.66
N SER A 50 13.88 -12.13 -1.05
CA SER A 50 14.99 -11.73 -0.19
C SER A 50 14.53 -10.96 1.05
N VAL A 51 13.39 -10.28 0.98
CA VAL A 51 12.83 -9.48 2.07
C VAL A 51 11.85 -10.32 2.88
N GLN A 52 10.82 -10.90 2.24
CA GLN A 52 9.74 -11.60 2.92
C GLN A 52 10.03 -13.09 3.15
N GLY A 53 11.17 -13.60 2.64
CA GLY A 53 11.56 -14.99 2.79
C GLY A 53 10.84 -15.94 1.83
N ARG A 54 11.13 -17.24 1.98
CA ARG A 54 10.51 -18.28 1.17
C ARG A 54 9.02 -18.40 1.49
N TRP A 55 8.19 -18.44 0.43
CA TRP A 55 6.76 -18.67 0.58
C TRP A 55 6.47 -20.15 0.83
N ASN A 56 5.55 -20.45 1.74
CA ASN A 56 5.24 -21.82 2.14
C ASN A 56 4.13 -22.43 1.26
N HIS A 57 4.34 -22.35 -0.07
CA HIS A 57 3.47 -22.95 -1.08
C HIS A 57 4.35 -23.62 -2.13
N GLU A 58 3.88 -24.72 -2.70
CA GLU A 58 4.55 -25.35 -3.83
C GLU A 58 4.31 -24.51 -5.09
N VAL A 59 5.37 -24.06 -5.74
CA VAL A 59 5.31 -23.27 -6.96
C VAL A 59 6.06 -23.99 -8.07
N THR A 60 5.34 -24.41 -9.10
CA THR A 60 5.91 -25.06 -10.28
C THR A 60 5.44 -24.39 -11.56
N THR A 61 5.93 -24.79 -12.71
CA THR A 61 5.55 -24.21 -14.01
C THR A 61 5.40 -25.28 -15.07
N GLU A 62 4.44 -25.06 -15.98
CA GLU A 62 4.23 -25.89 -17.18
C GLU A 62 3.87 -24.98 -18.37
N GLY A 63 4.81 -24.81 -19.32
CA GLY A 63 4.65 -23.84 -20.40
C GLY A 63 4.45 -22.42 -19.89
N ASP A 64 3.35 -21.81 -20.30
CA ASP A 64 2.98 -20.44 -19.88
C ASP A 64 2.02 -20.44 -18.67
N GLU A 65 2.03 -21.50 -17.89
CA GLU A 65 1.24 -21.60 -16.67
C GLU A 65 2.14 -21.72 -15.43
N MET A 66 1.86 -20.90 -14.43
CA MET A 66 2.36 -21.05 -13.06
C MET A 66 1.37 -21.91 -12.28
N ILE A 67 1.89 -22.87 -11.54
CA ILE A 67 1.07 -23.82 -10.76
C ILE A 67 1.42 -23.64 -9.29
N ILE A 68 0.45 -23.23 -8.49
CA ILE A 68 0.61 -22.99 -7.06
C ILE A 68 -0.31 -23.95 -6.30
N ASN A 69 0.23 -24.89 -5.54
CA ASN A 69 -0.54 -25.93 -4.86
C ASN A 69 -1.57 -26.64 -5.77
N GLY A 70 -1.23 -26.83 -7.05
CA GLY A 70 -2.12 -27.41 -8.06
C GLY A 70 -3.06 -26.44 -8.78
N GLN A 71 -3.23 -25.22 -8.31
CA GLN A 71 -3.99 -24.19 -9.03
C GLN A 71 -3.15 -23.63 -10.19
N ARG A 72 -3.73 -23.63 -11.40
CA ARG A 72 -3.08 -23.12 -12.61
C ARG A 72 -3.40 -21.65 -12.82
N ILE A 73 -2.38 -20.85 -13.08
CA ILE A 73 -2.49 -19.42 -13.36
C ILE A 73 -1.79 -19.15 -14.67
N LYS A 74 -2.52 -18.64 -15.65
CA LYS A 74 -1.97 -18.28 -16.96
C LYS A 74 -0.98 -17.12 -16.80
N THR A 75 0.18 -17.21 -17.47
CA THR A 75 1.16 -16.14 -17.50
C THR A 75 1.35 -15.59 -18.91
N THR A 76 1.55 -14.28 -19.01
CA THR A 76 1.82 -13.60 -20.29
C THR A 76 2.99 -12.64 -20.11
N LYS A 77 3.59 -12.23 -21.26
CA LYS A 77 4.73 -11.31 -21.28
C LYS A 77 4.52 -10.18 -22.27
N GLU A 78 3.39 -9.51 -22.13
CA GLU A 78 2.96 -8.50 -23.08
C GLU A 78 3.05 -7.08 -22.46
N ARG A 79 3.46 -6.11 -23.28
CA ARG A 79 3.56 -4.70 -22.86
C ARG A 79 2.23 -3.97 -22.96
N ASP A 80 1.48 -4.25 -24.00
CA ASP A 80 0.22 -3.57 -24.29
C ASP A 80 -0.95 -4.33 -23.69
N ILE A 81 -1.82 -3.63 -22.97
CA ILE A 81 -3.01 -4.21 -22.32
C ILE A 81 -3.89 -4.92 -23.36
N ASP A 82 -4.01 -4.34 -24.56
CA ASP A 82 -4.83 -4.87 -25.65
C ASP A 82 -4.28 -6.16 -26.28
N ALA A 83 -3.00 -6.48 -26.05
CA ALA A 83 -2.38 -7.73 -26.52
C ALA A 83 -2.69 -8.93 -25.61
N ILE A 84 -3.35 -8.68 -24.47
CA ILE A 84 -3.69 -9.69 -23.47
C ILE A 84 -5.21 -9.82 -23.40
N ASP A 85 -5.70 -11.05 -23.41
CA ASP A 85 -7.11 -11.33 -23.14
C ASP A 85 -7.37 -11.36 -21.62
N TRP A 86 -8.01 -10.31 -21.11
CA TRP A 86 -8.42 -10.17 -19.71
C TRP A 86 -9.87 -10.58 -19.44
N SER A 87 -10.61 -11.03 -20.46
CA SER A 87 -12.05 -11.35 -20.34
C SER A 87 -12.37 -12.44 -19.32
N GLY A 88 -11.37 -13.24 -18.95
CA GLY A 88 -11.48 -14.27 -17.91
C GLY A 88 -11.40 -13.71 -16.47
N CYS A 89 -11.14 -12.42 -16.28
CA CYS A 89 -10.98 -11.79 -14.97
C CYS A 89 -12.19 -10.94 -14.60
N ASP A 90 -12.65 -11.05 -13.35
CA ASP A 90 -13.65 -10.13 -12.79
C ASP A 90 -12.99 -8.82 -12.35
N VAL A 91 -11.80 -8.92 -11.71
CA VAL A 91 -11.01 -7.78 -11.23
C VAL A 91 -9.57 -7.91 -11.73
N VAL A 92 -8.97 -6.79 -12.14
CA VAL A 92 -7.54 -6.71 -12.44
C VAL A 92 -6.84 -5.82 -11.45
N ILE A 93 -5.74 -6.32 -10.87
CA ILE A 93 -4.78 -5.52 -10.10
C ILE A 93 -3.78 -4.92 -11.11
N GLU A 94 -3.82 -3.60 -11.29
CA GLU A 94 -2.84 -2.87 -12.07
C GLU A 94 -1.66 -2.49 -11.18
N ALA A 95 -0.58 -3.24 -11.24
CA ALA A 95 0.59 -3.12 -10.41
C ALA A 95 1.91 -2.84 -11.18
N THR A 96 1.81 -2.45 -12.45
CA THR A 96 2.99 -2.09 -13.26
C THR A 96 3.64 -0.79 -12.80
N GLY A 97 2.87 0.10 -12.16
CA GLY A 97 3.27 1.47 -11.83
C GLY A 97 3.35 2.42 -13.02
N VAL A 98 3.04 1.95 -14.24
CA VAL A 98 3.11 2.73 -15.49
C VAL A 98 1.72 3.23 -15.90
N HIS A 99 0.70 2.38 -15.84
CA HIS A 99 -0.66 2.70 -16.29
C HIS A 99 -1.46 3.38 -15.19
N ARG A 100 -1.42 4.73 -15.17
CA ARG A 100 -2.11 5.57 -14.16
C ARG A 100 -3.05 6.61 -14.79
N LYS A 101 -3.49 6.35 -16.02
CA LYS A 101 -4.46 7.21 -16.73
C LYS A 101 -5.68 6.38 -17.10
N THR A 102 -6.85 6.98 -17.00
CA THR A 102 -8.12 6.36 -17.38
C THR A 102 -8.09 5.81 -18.80
N SER A 103 -7.41 6.50 -19.74
CA SER A 103 -7.25 6.05 -21.11
C SER A 103 -6.57 4.68 -21.28
N PHE A 104 -5.71 4.29 -20.33
CA PHE A 104 -5.13 2.95 -20.29
C PHE A 104 -6.00 1.97 -19.48
N LEU A 105 -6.53 2.43 -18.33
CA LEU A 105 -7.28 1.60 -17.40
C LEU A 105 -8.63 1.16 -17.97
N ASN A 106 -9.26 1.99 -18.80
CA ASN A 106 -10.51 1.64 -19.49
C ASN A 106 -10.36 0.45 -20.45
N LYS A 107 -9.16 0.18 -20.97
CA LYS A 107 -8.92 -0.97 -21.84
C LYS A 107 -9.21 -2.32 -21.18
N TYR A 108 -9.07 -2.41 -19.85
CA TYR A 108 -9.53 -3.59 -19.10
C TYR A 108 -11.05 -3.71 -19.12
N LEU A 109 -11.75 -2.60 -18.86
CA LEU A 109 -13.21 -2.54 -18.82
C LEU A 109 -13.82 -2.85 -20.21
N GLU A 110 -13.18 -2.37 -21.28
CA GLU A 110 -13.57 -2.65 -22.67
C GLU A 110 -13.48 -4.14 -23.02
N GLN A 111 -12.63 -4.90 -22.33
CA GLN A 111 -12.51 -6.35 -22.48
C GLN A 111 -13.45 -7.15 -21.55
N GLY A 112 -14.30 -6.48 -20.76
CA GLY A 112 -15.28 -7.12 -19.89
C GLY A 112 -14.86 -7.30 -18.44
N VAL A 113 -13.66 -6.84 -18.04
CA VAL A 113 -13.25 -6.76 -16.63
C VAL A 113 -14.22 -5.82 -15.89
N LYS A 114 -14.75 -6.26 -14.75
CA LYS A 114 -15.76 -5.49 -14.01
C LYS A 114 -15.15 -4.35 -13.20
N ARG A 115 -13.96 -4.55 -12.66
CA ARG A 115 -13.26 -3.59 -11.79
C ARG A 115 -11.75 -3.60 -12.02
N VAL A 116 -11.12 -2.46 -11.83
CA VAL A 116 -9.66 -2.33 -11.82
C VAL A 116 -9.22 -1.73 -10.49
N VAL A 117 -8.29 -2.38 -9.81
CA VAL A 117 -7.65 -1.88 -8.59
C VAL A 117 -6.22 -1.47 -8.91
N VAL A 118 -5.92 -0.19 -8.84
CA VAL A 118 -4.59 0.34 -9.17
C VAL A 118 -3.75 0.40 -7.90
N SER A 119 -2.56 -0.20 -7.93
CA SER A 119 -1.60 -0.19 -6.82
C SER A 119 -0.77 1.10 -6.74
N ALA A 120 -1.35 2.22 -7.07
CA ALA A 120 -0.75 3.55 -6.99
C ALA A 120 -1.85 4.62 -7.05
N PRO A 121 -1.65 5.80 -6.46
CA PRO A 121 -2.63 6.88 -6.56
C PRO A 121 -2.85 7.32 -8.02
N VAL A 122 -4.10 7.52 -8.38
CA VAL A 122 -4.51 8.09 -9.67
C VAL A 122 -5.21 9.42 -9.41
N LYS A 123 -4.82 10.46 -10.16
CA LYS A 123 -5.31 11.83 -10.00
C LYS A 123 -6.23 12.23 -11.15
N GLU A 124 -7.19 11.40 -11.44
CA GLU A 124 -8.18 11.68 -12.49
C GLU A 124 -9.59 11.58 -11.90
N GLU A 125 -10.51 12.39 -12.41
CA GLU A 125 -11.90 12.43 -11.97
C GLU A 125 -12.58 11.06 -12.15
N GLY A 126 -13.47 10.70 -11.23
CA GLY A 126 -14.20 9.43 -11.26
C GLY A 126 -13.42 8.23 -10.72
N ILE A 127 -12.20 8.42 -10.23
CA ILE A 127 -11.40 7.37 -9.59
C ILE A 127 -11.35 7.59 -8.08
N ALA A 128 -11.81 6.60 -7.31
CA ALA A 128 -11.74 6.66 -5.86
C ALA A 128 -10.37 6.17 -5.36
N ASN A 129 -9.65 7.04 -4.62
CA ASN A 129 -8.45 6.68 -3.88
C ASN A 129 -8.86 6.23 -2.48
N ILE A 130 -8.87 4.91 -2.24
CA ILE A 130 -9.41 4.30 -1.02
C ILE A 130 -8.27 3.89 -0.10
N VAL A 131 -8.39 4.29 1.16
CA VAL A 131 -7.60 3.79 2.28
C VAL A 131 -8.51 2.96 3.15
N VAL A 132 -8.37 1.64 3.07
CA VAL A 132 -9.23 0.68 3.76
C VAL A 132 -9.26 0.96 5.26
N GLY A 133 -10.47 1.01 5.83
CA GLY A 133 -10.74 1.35 7.24
C GLY A 133 -10.84 2.86 7.51
N VAL A 134 -10.58 3.72 6.52
CA VAL A 134 -10.59 5.18 6.72
C VAL A 134 -11.68 5.87 5.92
N ASN A 135 -11.76 5.60 4.62
CA ASN A 135 -12.72 6.24 3.72
C ASN A 135 -13.40 5.23 2.77
N ASP A 136 -13.66 4.02 3.24
CA ASP A 136 -14.31 2.95 2.44
C ASP A 136 -15.70 3.34 1.94
N ASP A 137 -16.38 4.21 2.65
CA ASP A 137 -17.71 4.72 2.38
C ASP A 137 -17.82 5.55 1.09
N ILE A 138 -16.69 6.04 0.56
CA ILE A 138 -16.69 6.72 -0.75
C ILE A 138 -16.89 5.75 -1.92
N PHE A 139 -16.74 4.43 -1.71
CA PHE A 139 -16.90 3.45 -2.77
C PHE A 139 -18.38 3.26 -3.14
N ASP A 140 -18.72 3.66 -4.35
CA ASP A 140 -20.01 3.38 -4.96
C ASP A 140 -19.83 2.37 -6.12
N PRO A 141 -20.33 1.13 -6.01
CA PRO A 141 -20.16 0.11 -7.05
C PRO A 141 -20.88 0.45 -8.38
N ALA A 142 -21.86 1.35 -8.37
CA ALA A 142 -22.51 1.81 -9.59
C ALA A 142 -21.63 2.78 -10.39
N VAL A 143 -20.81 3.57 -9.69
CA VAL A 143 -19.99 4.65 -10.27
C VAL A 143 -18.54 4.21 -10.45
N HIS A 144 -17.91 3.68 -9.40
CA HIS A 144 -16.46 3.43 -9.36
C HIS A 144 -16.09 2.08 -9.98
N LYS A 145 -15.76 2.08 -11.27
CA LYS A 145 -15.22 0.90 -11.97
C LYS A 145 -13.72 0.76 -11.81
N ILE A 146 -13.03 1.86 -11.55
CA ILE A 146 -11.59 1.93 -11.28
C ILE A 146 -11.41 2.55 -9.90
N VAL A 147 -10.66 1.89 -9.04
CA VAL A 147 -10.30 2.37 -7.70
C VAL A 147 -8.80 2.23 -7.48
N THR A 148 -8.26 2.90 -6.49
CA THR A 148 -6.86 2.73 -6.08
C THR A 148 -6.74 2.43 -4.61
N ALA A 149 -5.71 1.68 -4.22
CA ALA A 149 -5.34 1.47 -2.83
C ALA A 149 -4.46 2.62 -2.27
N ALA A 150 -4.54 3.82 -2.86
CA ALA A 150 -3.71 4.97 -2.52
C ALA A 150 -2.19 4.65 -2.54
N SER A 151 -1.46 4.97 -1.47
CA SER A 151 -0.03 4.63 -1.32
C SER A 151 0.26 4.02 0.05
N CYS A 152 1.39 3.29 0.18
CA CYS A 152 1.79 2.69 1.45
C CYS A 152 1.91 3.71 2.59
N THR A 153 2.54 4.85 2.33
CA THR A 153 2.67 5.92 3.33
C THR A 153 1.33 6.56 3.67
N THR A 154 0.42 6.72 2.69
CA THR A 154 -0.94 7.23 2.95
C THR A 154 -1.72 6.25 3.82
N ASN A 155 -1.60 4.95 3.55
CA ASN A 155 -2.20 3.89 4.37
C ASN A 155 -1.65 3.88 5.81
N CYS A 156 -0.36 4.25 5.99
CA CYS A 156 0.22 4.39 7.33
C CYS A 156 -0.32 5.61 8.08
N ILE A 157 -0.40 6.77 7.42
CA ILE A 157 -0.72 8.05 8.07
C ILE A 157 -2.23 8.19 8.33
N ALA A 158 -3.07 7.82 7.37
CA ALA A 158 -4.51 8.12 7.41
C ALA A 158 -5.25 7.53 8.62
N PRO A 159 -5.01 6.28 9.07
CA PRO A 159 -5.66 5.75 10.27
C PRO A 159 -5.30 6.53 11.54
N VAL A 160 -4.05 6.97 11.67
CA VAL A 160 -3.60 7.78 12.81
C VAL A 160 -4.25 9.17 12.75
N VAL A 161 -4.24 9.81 11.58
CA VAL A 161 -4.92 11.11 11.36
C VAL A 161 -6.39 11.02 11.69
N LYS A 162 -7.09 9.95 11.25
CA LYS A 162 -8.51 9.73 11.54
C LYS A 162 -8.77 9.77 13.05
N VAL A 163 -8.07 8.95 13.82
CA VAL A 163 -8.27 8.87 15.27
C VAL A 163 -8.00 10.21 15.96
N ILE A 164 -6.86 10.84 15.65
CA ILE A 164 -6.47 12.12 16.29
C ILE A 164 -7.43 13.25 15.89
N ASN A 165 -7.84 13.30 14.61
CA ASN A 165 -8.75 14.35 14.15
C ASN A 165 -10.15 14.21 14.74
N GLU A 166 -10.69 13.00 14.82
CA GLU A 166 -12.00 12.73 15.39
C GLU A 166 -12.06 12.95 16.91
N LYS A 167 -11.00 12.57 17.64
CA LYS A 167 -11.01 12.61 19.11
C LYS A 167 -10.53 13.95 19.67
N LEU A 168 -9.55 14.59 19.08
CA LEU A 168 -8.88 15.79 19.61
C LEU A 168 -9.02 17.01 18.69
N GLY A 169 -9.33 16.79 17.41
CA GLY A 169 -9.26 17.79 16.37
C GLY A 169 -7.81 18.20 16.06
N ILE A 170 -7.48 18.37 14.79
CA ILE A 170 -6.16 18.80 14.35
C ILE A 170 -6.20 20.29 13.99
N GLU A 171 -5.30 21.08 14.58
CA GLU A 171 -5.05 22.46 14.18
C GLU A 171 -4.01 22.51 13.07
N ASN A 172 -2.85 21.88 13.27
CA ASN A 172 -1.77 21.72 12.30
C ASN A 172 -1.11 20.35 12.46
N ALA A 173 -0.49 19.85 11.39
CA ALA A 173 0.31 18.64 11.45
C ALA A 173 1.49 18.68 10.49
N SER A 174 2.54 17.99 10.85
CA SER A 174 3.70 17.75 9.98
C SER A 174 4.20 16.33 10.15
N PHE A 175 4.65 15.72 9.05
CA PHE A 175 5.23 14.37 9.16
C PHE A 175 6.50 14.22 8.34
N THR A 176 7.35 13.31 8.80
CA THR A 176 8.49 12.80 8.03
C THR A 176 8.42 11.28 7.99
N THR A 177 8.29 10.71 6.80
CA THR A 177 8.44 9.27 6.67
C THR A 177 9.92 8.90 6.42
N ILE A 178 10.47 8.14 7.34
CA ILE A 178 11.79 7.49 7.24
C ILE A 178 11.53 6.18 6.49
N HIS A 179 11.72 6.26 5.17
CA HIS A 179 11.20 5.25 4.24
C HIS A 179 12.33 4.36 3.72
N ASP A 180 12.11 3.08 3.74
CA ASP A 180 13.01 2.10 3.15
C ASP A 180 13.24 2.29 1.64
N LEU A 181 14.10 1.45 1.08
CA LEU A 181 14.41 1.43 -0.34
C LEU A 181 13.24 0.90 -1.17
N THR A 182 13.06 1.46 -2.34
CA THR A 182 12.13 0.95 -3.36
C THR A 182 12.83 0.85 -4.71
N ASN A 183 12.28 0.07 -5.64
CA ASN A 183 12.84 -0.10 -6.99
C ASN A 183 12.88 1.18 -7.83
N THR A 184 12.35 2.30 -7.31
CA THR A 184 12.47 3.61 -7.96
C THR A 184 13.78 4.32 -7.67
N GLN A 185 14.62 3.75 -6.81
CA GLN A 185 15.92 4.28 -6.42
C GLN A 185 17.04 3.56 -7.13
N THR A 186 18.17 4.25 -7.29
CA THR A 186 19.35 3.71 -7.96
C THR A 186 20.30 3.06 -6.95
N ILE A 187 20.84 1.90 -7.31
CA ILE A 187 21.86 1.22 -6.48
C ILE A 187 23.15 2.02 -6.46
N LEU A 188 23.62 2.45 -7.63
CA LEU A 188 24.73 3.36 -7.83
C LEU A 188 24.22 4.64 -8.51
N ASP A 189 25.02 5.70 -8.48
CA ASP A 189 24.67 7.00 -9.07
C ASP A 189 24.23 6.84 -10.55
N ALA A 190 23.02 7.30 -10.86
CA ALA A 190 22.43 7.23 -12.19
C ALA A 190 21.51 8.43 -12.45
N PRO A 191 21.28 8.81 -13.72
CA PRO A 191 20.40 9.93 -14.03
C PRO A 191 18.98 9.75 -13.47
N HIS A 192 18.49 10.77 -12.78
CA HIS A 192 17.15 10.85 -12.26
C HIS A 192 16.68 12.31 -12.23
N LYS A 193 15.38 12.58 -12.46
CA LYS A 193 14.82 13.95 -12.45
C LYS A 193 14.94 14.66 -11.09
N ASP A 194 14.90 13.91 -10.00
CA ASP A 194 15.25 14.39 -8.66
C ASP A 194 16.73 14.03 -8.43
N LEU A 195 17.59 15.05 -8.34
CA LEU A 195 19.03 14.87 -8.21
C LEU A 195 19.44 14.17 -6.90
N ARG A 196 18.64 14.25 -5.85
CA ARG A 196 18.88 13.49 -4.62
C ARG A 196 18.64 12.00 -4.81
N ARG A 197 17.61 11.63 -5.57
CA ARG A 197 17.33 10.22 -5.94
C ARG A 197 18.28 9.66 -6.99
N ALA A 198 19.07 10.51 -7.65
CA ALA A 198 20.13 10.10 -8.56
C ALA A 198 21.32 9.46 -7.84
N ARG A 199 21.38 9.52 -6.51
CA ARG A 199 22.51 9.05 -5.71
C ARG A 199 22.27 7.63 -5.19
N ALA A 200 23.40 6.93 -4.94
CA ALA A 200 23.42 5.55 -4.43
C ALA A 200 22.61 5.38 -3.15
N CYS A 201 21.54 4.60 -3.22
CA CYS A 201 20.55 4.46 -2.15
C CYS A 201 21.06 3.64 -0.95
N GLY A 202 21.96 2.69 -1.17
CA GLY A 202 22.46 1.78 -0.14
C GLY A 202 23.44 2.42 0.85
N MET A 203 23.83 3.69 0.65
CA MET A 203 24.81 4.38 1.51
C MET A 203 24.47 5.84 1.79
N SER A 204 23.22 6.24 1.56
CA SER A 204 22.81 7.64 1.67
C SER A 204 21.46 7.78 2.37
N LEU A 205 21.32 8.80 3.21
CA LEU A 205 20.02 9.35 3.59
C LEU A 205 19.59 10.31 2.50
N ILE A 206 18.42 10.10 1.92
CA ILE A 206 17.95 10.86 0.74
C ILE A 206 16.64 11.58 1.08
N PRO A 207 16.69 12.86 1.49
CA PRO A 207 15.48 13.68 1.64
C PRO A 207 14.83 13.89 0.27
N THR A 208 13.51 13.69 0.21
CA THR A 208 12.75 13.82 -1.05
C THR A 208 11.29 14.16 -0.76
N THR A 209 10.55 14.48 -1.80
CA THR A 209 9.11 14.74 -1.69
C THR A 209 8.31 13.46 -1.52
N THR A 210 7.13 13.58 -0.91
CA THR A 210 6.10 12.54 -0.86
C THR A 210 4.77 13.09 -1.38
N GLY A 211 4.01 12.25 -2.08
CA GLY A 211 2.65 12.59 -2.49
C GLY A 211 1.60 12.44 -1.38
N SER A 212 2.00 11.84 -0.24
CA SER A 212 1.05 11.47 0.82
C SER A 212 0.41 12.66 1.51
N ALA A 213 1.09 13.82 1.62
CA ALA A 213 0.47 15.02 2.17
C ALA A 213 -0.77 15.45 1.37
N LYS A 214 -0.68 15.43 0.03
CA LYS A 214 -1.82 15.74 -0.84
C LYS A 214 -2.92 14.67 -0.74
N ALA A 215 -2.53 13.39 -0.67
CA ALA A 215 -3.49 12.30 -0.53
C ALA A 215 -4.25 12.36 0.80
N ILE A 216 -3.61 12.76 1.90
CA ILE A 216 -4.29 12.99 3.19
C ILE A 216 -5.31 14.13 3.09
N ILE A 217 -4.99 15.21 2.37
CA ILE A 217 -5.94 16.32 2.14
C ILE A 217 -7.12 15.87 1.27
N GLU A 218 -6.91 14.96 0.31
CA GLU A 218 -8.02 14.38 -0.47
C GLU A 218 -8.98 13.56 0.40
N ILE A 219 -8.47 12.91 1.48
CA ILE A 219 -9.26 12.12 2.44
C ILE A 219 -9.88 13.00 3.53
N PHE A 220 -9.14 13.99 4.01
CA PHE A 220 -9.52 14.95 5.06
C PHE A 220 -9.42 16.38 4.54
N PRO A 221 -10.40 16.87 3.75
CA PRO A 221 -10.33 18.18 3.12
C PRO A 221 -10.21 19.36 4.11
N GLU A 222 -10.70 19.18 5.33
CA GLU A 222 -10.58 20.19 6.40
C GLU A 222 -9.13 20.42 6.87
N LEU A 223 -8.20 19.52 6.51
CA LEU A 223 -6.77 19.66 6.79
C LEU A 223 -6.00 20.36 5.66
N GLU A 224 -6.69 20.91 4.68
CA GLU A 224 -6.06 21.70 3.62
C GLU A 224 -5.27 22.86 4.22
N ASN A 225 -4.02 23.04 3.77
CA ASN A 225 -3.03 23.99 4.29
C ASN A 225 -2.64 23.80 5.78
N ARG A 226 -3.10 22.70 6.44
CA ARG A 226 -2.80 22.39 7.83
C ARG A 226 -1.90 21.18 8.01
N ILE A 227 -1.74 20.35 6.97
CA ILE A 227 -0.84 19.18 7.00
C ILE A 227 0.13 19.19 5.82
N ASN A 228 1.40 18.93 6.11
CA ASN A 228 2.43 18.73 5.08
C ASN A 228 3.52 17.76 5.59
N GLY A 229 4.37 17.27 4.67
CA GLY A 229 5.41 16.34 5.06
C GLY A 229 6.44 16.02 3.98
N HIS A 230 7.46 15.30 4.40
CA HIS A 230 8.58 14.86 3.57
C HIS A 230 8.82 13.35 3.71
N ALA A 231 9.64 12.82 2.81
CA ALA A 231 10.24 11.50 2.95
C ALA A 231 11.76 11.62 3.09
N VAL A 232 12.35 10.78 3.93
CA VAL A 232 13.79 10.54 3.95
C VAL A 232 13.99 9.06 3.63
N ARG A 233 14.58 8.77 2.45
CA ARG A 233 14.94 7.39 2.10
C ARG A 233 16.16 6.98 2.87
N VAL A 234 16.13 5.77 3.42
CA VAL A 234 17.20 5.20 4.25
C VAL A 234 17.65 3.85 3.68
N PRO A 235 18.90 3.43 3.88
CA PRO A 235 19.44 2.19 3.32
C PRO A 235 18.95 0.93 4.08
N LEU A 236 17.63 0.78 4.19
CA LEU A 236 16.96 -0.39 4.75
C LEU A 236 16.13 -1.08 3.65
N ALA A 237 16.09 -2.39 3.67
CA ALA A 237 15.40 -3.17 2.64
C ALA A 237 13.88 -3.21 2.83
N ASN A 238 13.39 -3.04 4.07
CA ASN A 238 11.97 -3.12 4.41
C ASN A 238 11.69 -2.52 5.79
N ALA A 239 10.44 -2.19 6.01
CA ALA A 239 9.84 -1.54 7.15
C ALA A 239 10.27 -0.07 7.32
N SER A 240 9.28 0.77 7.26
CA SER A 240 9.39 2.22 7.30
C SER A 240 8.77 2.76 8.59
N LEU A 241 9.17 3.97 8.97
CA LEU A 241 8.68 4.69 10.14
C LEU A 241 8.17 6.05 9.73
N THR A 242 6.96 6.42 10.13
CA THR A 242 6.47 7.80 10.01
C THR A 242 6.53 8.48 11.37
N ASP A 243 7.23 9.59 11.44
CA ASP A 243 7.26 10.54 12.54
C ASP A 243 6.20 11.61 12.26
N ILE A 244 5.14 11.67 13.07
CA ILE A 244 4.03 12.59 12.88
C ILE A 244 3.93 13.50 14.10
N ILE A 245 3.85 14.81 13.85
CA ILE A 245 3.61 15.83 14.87
C ILE A 245 2.26 16.47 14.60
N PHE A 246 1.41 16.51 15.60
CA PHE A 246 0.10 17.17 15.59
C PHE A 246 0.07 18.31 16.60
N GLU A 247 -0.40 19.45 16.19
CA GLU A 247 -0.97 20.44 17.08
C GLU A 247 -2.46 20.19 17.17
N VAL A 248 -2.94 19.70 18.32
CA VAL A 248 -4.35 19.36 18.52
C VAL A 248 -5.13 20.52 19.15
N LYS A 249 -6.45 20.54 18.97
CA LYS A 249 -7.32 21.61 19.45
C LYS A 249 -7.63 21.51 20.95
N GLN A 250 -7.51 20.31 21.52
CA GLN A 250 -7.83 20.05 22.92
C GLN A 250 -6.56 19.74 23.71
N ASP A 251 -6.54 20.14 24.99
CA ASP A 251 -5.50 19.72 25.92
C ASP A 251 -5.59 18.19 26.11
N THR A 252 -4.47 17.49 26.16
CA THR A 252 -4.39 16.04 26.30
C THR A 252 -3.12 15.60 27.02
N THR A 253 -2.96 14.30 27.22
CA THR A 253 -1.74 13.65 27.73
C THR A 253 -1.28 12.54 26.79
N ALA A 254 -0.04 12.07 26.94
CA ALA A 254 0.46 10.95 26.14
C ALA A 254 -0.33 9.65 26.43
N GLU A 255 -0.76 9.46 27.66
CA GLU A 255 -1.55 8.32 28.12
C GLU A 255 -2.95 8.33 27.48
N GLU A 256 -3.60 9.50 27.40
CA GLU A 256 -4.90 9.65 26.74
C GLU A 256 -4.82 9.38 25.23
N VAL A 257 -3.77 9.93 24.56
CA VAL A 257 -3.52 9.66 23.14
C VAL A 257 -3.29 8.17 22.89
N ASN A 258 -2.48 7.53 23.71
CA ASN A 258 -2.24 6.08 23.61
C ASN A 258 -3.51 5.27 23.85
N ALA A 259 -4.35 5.67 24.81
CA ALA A 259 -5.62 5.00 25.08
C ALA A 259 -6.57 5.08 23.87
N MET A 260 -6.68 6.25 23.22
CA MET A 260 -7.51 6.45 22.02
C MET A 260 -7.02 5.58 20.85
N LEU A 261 -5.70 5.54 20.59
CA LEU A 261 -5.11 4.75 19.52
C LEU A 261 -5.22 3.25 19.78
N LYS A 262 -5.07 2.82 21.05
CA LYS A 262 -5.25 1.43 21.45
C LYS A 262 -6.70 0.99 21.26
N ASP A 263 -7.66 1.78 21.72
CA ASP A 263 -9.08 1.51 21.53
C ASP A 263 -9.44 1.37 20.06
N ALA A 264 -8.98 2.28 19.20
CA ALA A 264 -9.21 2.19 17.77
C ALA A 264 -8.58 0.93 17.15
N SER A 265 -7.40 0.51 17.60
CA SER A 265 -6.71 -0.69 17.13
C SER A 265 -7.42 -2.00 17.50
N GLU A 266 -8.14 -2.01 18.61
CA GLU A 266 -8.87 -3.17 19.08
C GLU A 266 -10.30 -3.24 18.52
N ASN A 267 -10.86 -2.11 18.08
CA ASN A 267 -12.25 -1.96 17.65
C ASN A 267 -12.35 -1.53 16.17
N GLU A 268 -12.57 -0.25 15.90
CA GLU A 268 -12.96 0.26 14.57
C GLU A 268 -11.88 0.09 13.48
N LEU A 269 -10.61 0.08 13.87
CA LEU A 269 -9.47 -0.10 12.96
C LEU A 269 -8.74 -1.43 13.20
N LYS A 270 -9.44 -2.41 13.75
CA LYS A 270 -8.87 -3.75 13.98
C LYS A 270 -8.36 -4.38 12.70
N GLY A 271 -7.10 -4.82 12.71
CA GLY A 271 -6.42 -5.37 11.54
C GLY A 271 -5.85 -4.32 10.59
N ILE A 272 -6.19 -3.04 10.77
CA ILE A 272 -5.68 -1.90 10.00
C ILE A 272 -4.62 -1.16 10.81
N LEU A 273 -4.98 -0.72 12.02
CA LEU A 273 -4.10 -0.06 12.97
C LEU A 273 -3.66 -1.07 14.03
N GLY A 274 -2.37 -1.10 14.31
CA GLY A 274 -1.78 -1.83 15.41
C GLY A 274 -1.30 -0.88 16.51
N PHE A 275 -1.18 -1.40 17.72
CA PHE A 275 -0.66 -0.68 18.87
C PHE A 275 0.38 -1.54 19.56
N GLU A 276 1.64 -1.08 19.64
CA GLU A 276 2.77 -1.86 20.15
C GLU A 276 3.34 -1.22 21.41
N GLU A 277 3.39 -2.00 22.48
CA GLU A 277 3.87 -1.57 23.81
C GLU A 277 5.28 -2.12 24.11
N ARG A 278 5.85 -2.95 23.23
CA ARG A 278 7.21 -3.49 23.37
C ARG A 278 8.22 -2.59 22.67
N PRO A 279 9.49 -2.55 23.13
CA PRO A 279 10.57 -1.75 22.51
C PRO A 279 11.12 -2.46 21.25
N LEU A 280 10.34 -2.46 20.17
CA LEU A 280 10.68 -3.08 18.89
C LEU A 280 11.35 -2.09 17.92
N VAL A 281 11.95 -2.63 16.85
CA VAL A 281 12.62 -1.87 15.80
C VAL A 281 12.12 -2.31 14.41
N SER A 282 12.53 -1.61 13.36
CA SER A 282 12.00 -1.79 12.00
C SER A 282 11.93 -3.25 11.52
N ILE A 283 12.96 -4.06 11.82
CA ILE A 283 13.01 -5.46 11.35
C ILE A 283 11.90 -6.33 11.94
N ASP A 284 11.39 -5.98 13.11
CA ASP A 284 10.34 -6.73 13.82
C ASP A 284 8.95 -6.54 13.16
N TYR A 285 8.81 -5.51 12.34
CA TYR A 285 7.58 -5.20 11.60
C TYR A 285 7.58 -5.73 10.16
N LYS A 286 8.65 -6.43 9.76
CA LYS A 286 8.73 -7.09 8.46
C LYS A 286 7.67 -8.18 8.36
N GLY A 287 6.85 -8.15 7.31
CA GLY A 287 5.75 -9.09 7.10
C GLY A 287 4.47 -8.73 7.84
N ASP A 288 4.43 -7.61 8.57
CA ASP A 288 3.20 -7.15 9.21
C ASP A 288 2.17 -6.71 8.16
N GLN A 289 0.98 -7.29 8.25
CA GLN A 289 -0.11 -7.05 7.30
C GLN A 289 -0.94 -5.80 7.62
N ARG A 290 -0.75 -5.20 8.79
CA ARG A 290 -1.46 -3.97 9.18
C ARG A 290 -0.91 -2.77 8.41
N SER A 291 -1.76 -1.78 8.20
CA SER A 291 -1.38 -0.55 7.50
C SER A 291 -0.42 0.33 8.28
N THR A 292 -0.57 0.33 9.60
CA THR A 292 0.21 1.17 10.53
C THR A 292 0.24 0.55 11.91
N ILE A 293 1.36 0.67 12.60
CA ILE A 293 1.53 0.20 13.99
C ILE A 293 2.09 1.34 14.82
N VAL A 294 1.28 1.86 15.74
CA VAL A 294 1.70 2.93 16.66
C VAL A 294 2.70 2.38 17.67
N ASP A 295 3.83 3.05 17.81
CA ASP A 295 4.83 2.82 18.86
C ASP A 295 4.40 3.57 20.12
N ALA A 296 3.78 2.86 21.05
CA ALA A 296 3.23 3.44 22.26
C ALA A 296 4.30 4.07 23.17
N LEU A 297 5.50 3.50 23.20
CA LEU A 297 6.60 3.99 24.03
C LEU A 297 7.19 5.29 23.51
N SER A 298 7.00 5.59 22.23
CA SER A 298 7.52 6.79 21.57
C SER A 298 6.50 7.92 21.50
N THR A 299 5.25 7.71 21.94
CA THR A 299 4.26 8.78 22.03
C THR A 299 4.72 9.86 22.99
N MET A 300 4.77 11.10 22.51
CA MET A 300 5.32 12.22 23.26
C MET A 300 4.39 13.42 23.19
N LEU A 301 4.31 14.17 24.30
CA LEU A 301 3.59 15.43 24.35
C LEU A 301 4.56 16.57 24.71
N VAL A 302 4.50 17.66 23.97
CA VAL A 302 5.20 18.91 24.31
C VAL A 302 4.16 19.97 24.65
N GLY A 303 4.25 20.51 25.84
CA GLY A 303 3.20 21.36 26.41
C GLY A 303 1.91 20.53 26.65
N LYS A 304 0.78 21.00 26.15
CA LYS A 304 -0.52 20.35 26.35
C LYS A 304 -1.20 19.88 25.06
N ARG A 305 -0.70 20.32 23.90
CA ARG A 305 -1.38 20.12 22.60
C ARG A 305 -0.48 19.73 21.45
N MET A 306 0.86 19.69 21.65
CA MET A 306 1.75 19.21 20.60
C MET A 306 2.06 17.73 20.84
N VAL A 307 1.37 16.88 20.09
CA VAL A 307 1.46 15.42 20.16
C VAL A 307 2.42 14.93 19.09
N LYS A 308 3.35 14.05 19.46
CA LYS A 308 4.25 13.36 18.54
C LYS A 308 4.00 11.86 18.60
N ILE A 309 3.81 11.24 17.43
CA ILE A 309 3.52 9.81 17.29
C ILE A 309 4.48 9.19 16.29
N TYR A 310 5.02 8.04 16.64
CA TYR A 310 5.72 7.15 15.70
C TYR A 310 4.78 6.05 15.22
N ALA A 311 4.75 5.84 13.92
CA ALA A 311 3.94 4.82 13.27
C ALA A 311 4.80 3.98 12.33
N TRP A 312 4.95 2.70 12.64
CA TRP A 312 5.66 1.70 11.83
C TRP A 312 4.77 1.12 10.75
N TYR A 313 5.34 0.69 9.65
CA TYR A 313 4.62 -0.06 8.60
C TYR A 313 5.56 -0.86 7.70
N ASP A 314 5.14 -2.08 7.36
CA ASP A 314 5.72 -2.77 6.21
C ASP A 314 5.10 -2.17 4.93
N ASN A 315 5.88 -1.33 4.23
CA ASN A 315 5.41 -0.61 3.04
C ASN A 315 5.12 -1.52 1.85
N GLU A 316 5.52 -2.79 1.91
CA GLU A 316 5.23 -3.82 0.92
C GLU A 316 4.07 -4.72 1.35
N MET A 317 4.23 -5.48 2.45
CA MET A 317 3.23 -6.48 2.89
C MET A 317 1.94 -5.81 3.38
N GLY A 318 2.01 -4.79 4.23
CA GLY A 318 0.83 -4.07 4.69
C GLY A 318 0.04 -3.45 3.53
N TYR A 319 0.74 -2.82 2.59
CA TYR A 319 0.11 -2.23 1.41
C TYR A 319 -0.47 -3.29 0.44
N ALA A 320 0.25 -4.40 0.22
CA ALA A 320 -0.21 -5.49 -0.62
C ALA A 320 -1.48 -6.15 -0.05
N THR A 321 -1.54 -6.31 1.28
CA THR A 321 -2.73 -6.82 1.98
C THR A 321 -3.92 -5.87 1.79
N ARG A 322 -3.73 -4.55 1.96
CA ARG A 322 -4.81 -3.56 1.69
C ARG A 322 -5.26 -3.59 0.24
N THR A 323 -4.32 -3.76 -0.71
CA THR A 323 -4.67 -3.92 -2.13
C THR A 323 -5.54 -5.15 -2.36
N ALA A 324 -5.19 -6.29 -1.76
CA ALA A 324 -5.97 -7.52 -1.87
C ALA A 324 -7.35 -7.43 -1.21
N GLU A 325 -7.45 -6.79 -0.04
CA GLU A 325 -8.75 -6.52 0.62
C GLU A 325 -9.64 -5.62 -0.23
N LEU A 326 -9.08 -4.59 -0.84
CA LEU A 326 -9.82 -3.73 -1.75
C LEU A 326 -10.31 -4.52 -2.98
N VAL A 327 -9.48 -5.42 -3.54
CA VAL A 327 -9.89 -6.33 -4.63
C VAL A 327 -11.08 -7.19 -4.21
N ARG A 328 -11.03 -7.78 -3.01
CA ARG A 328 -12.14 -8.57 -2.46
C ARG A 328 -13.41 -7.71 -2.32
N THR A 329 -13.29 -6.54 -1.72
CA THR A 329 -14.43 -5.64 -1.51
C THR A 329 -15.10 -5.24 -2.81
N VAL A 330 -14.32 -4.74 -3.79
CA VAL A 330 -14.89 -4.28 -5.06
C VAL A 330 -15.33 -5.41 -5.99
N GLY A 331 -14.73 -6.58 -5.83
CA GLY A 331 -15.07 -7.77 -6.62
C GLY A 331 -16.35 -8.45 -6.17
N LEU A 332 -16.71 -8.34 -4.89
CA LEU A 332 -17.94 -8.90 -4.32
C LEU A 332 -19.13 -7.93 -4.40
N ALA A 333 -18.91 -6.65 -4.70
CA ALA A 333 -19.93 -5.63 -4.90
C ALA A 333 -20.44 -5.63 -6.35
#